data_95e743129afe4d527f508098b6943605
#
_entry.id   95e743129afe4d527f508098b6943605
#
_cell.length_a   1.000
_cell.length_b   1.000
_cell.length_c   1.000
_cell.angle_alpha   90.00
_cell.angle_beta   90.00
_cell.angle_gamma   90.00
#
_symmetry.space_group_name_H-M   'P 1'
#
loop_
_entity.id
_entity.type
_entity.pdbx_description
1 polymer ?
#
loop_
_entity_poly.entity_id
_entity_poly.type
_entity_poly.pdbx_seq_one_letter_code
_entity_poly.pdbx_strand_id
1 'polypeptide(L)'
;MKQIIKIFVVAVVALASVAKASAWNSSGHSTIAYIADQNLTPKARKMCGKYLGHSLAYYASWMDRWRQSMEYRHTSRWHAVGIKDGKIVSGHMAGATSEGYVPLTIEEQGITRLNQLVEQLKNYKKMTDSAVVVNLKCIIHIVGDMHCPCHTLFDGQKQFGMSIKGKKSDFHTYIDGAFNRFHGKMTSDKFNHKYCRLTKKEIKELCAVSPEGWIWENADTFRECYTLLDPSKDYHDLPEQNKLRMKEITDEMLIKAGYRLANVMNQIFK
;
A
#
# COMPACT_ATOMS: atom_id res chain seq x y z
N MET A 1 24.47 46.99 -43.23
CA MET A 1 24.77 46.04 -42.14
C MET A 1 23.47 45.72 -41.38
N LYS A 2 22.88 44.56 -41.66
CA LYS A 2 21.62 44.13 -40.99
C LYS A 2 21.99 43.19 -39.84
N GLN A 3 21.75 43.60 -38.61
CA GLN A 3 21.89 42.76 -37.44
C GLN A 3 20.71 41.78 -37.38
N ILE A 4 21.03 40.49 -37.37
CA ILE A 4 20.07 39.41 -37.18
C ILE A 4 20.03 39.14 -35.67
N ILE A 5 18.90 39.56 -35.05
CA ILE A 5 18.63 39.21 -33.65
C ILE A 5 18.12 37.77 -33.62
N LYS A 6 18.94 36.85 -33.09
CA LYS A 6 18.51 35.46 -32.79
C LYS A 6 17.72 35.47 -31.49
N ILE A 7 16.40 35.32 -31.60
CA ILE A 7 15.53 35.06 -30.44
C ILE A 7 15.68 33.59 -30.06
N PHE A 8 16.32 33.33 -28.92
CA PHE A 8 16.28 32.03 -28.29
C PHE A 8 14.95 31.86 -27.53
N VAL A 9 14.04 31.08 -28.10
CA VAL A 9 12.85 30.63 -27.38
C VAL A 9 13.29 29.49 -26.47
N VAL A 10 13.45 29.76 -25.17
CA VAL A 10 13.61 28.73 -24.14
C VAL A 10 12.22 28.17 -23.86
N ALA A 11 11.93 27.01 -24.41
CA ALA A 11 10.74 26.25 -24.05
C ALA A 11 10.97 25.65 -22.64
N VAL A 12 10.41 26.30 -21.63
CA VAL A 12 10.30 25.73 -20.29
C VAL A 12 9.26 24.62 -20.36
N VAL A 13 9.69 23.39 -20.55
CA VAL A 13 8.82 22.22 -20.35
C VAL A 13 8.57 22.12 -18.84
N ALA A 14 7.43 22.63 -18.41
CA ALA A 14 6.91 22.35 -17.07
C ALA A 14 6.62 20.84 -17.00
N LEU A 15 7.55 20.07 -16.49
CA LEU A 15 7.32 18.70 -16.04
C LEU A 15 6.33 18.79 -14.88
N ALA A 16 5.04 18.75 -15.18
CA ALA A 16 4.03 18.45 -14.21
C ALA A 16 4.35 17.05 -13.69
N SER A 17 4.96 16.98 -12.51
CA SER A 17 5.08 15.73 -11.75
C SER A 17 3.67 15.29 -11.41
N VAL A 18 3.09 14.43 -12.24
CA VAL A 18 1.91 13.67 -11.89
C VAL A 18 2.30 12.89 -10.64
N ALA A 19 1.78 13.28 -9.49
CA ALA A 19 1.94 12.54 -8.27
C ALA A 19 1.39 11.13 -8.54
N LYS A 20 2.31 10.15 -8.66
CA LYS A 20 1.95 8.77 -8.95
C LYS A 20 1.25 8.25 -7.72
N ALA A 21 -0.01 7.87 -7.86
CA ALA A 21 -0.74 7.18 -6.81
C ALA A 21 0.02 5.91 -6.44
N SER A 22 0.41 5.83 -5.21
CA SER A 22 1.11 4.71 -4.56
C SER A 22 0.22 4.30 -3.41
N ALA A 23 0.04 3.02 -3.12
CA ALA A 23 -0.53 2.58 -1.85
C ALA A 23 0.18 3.30 -0.71
N TRP A 24 -0.08 3.03 0.54
CA TRP A 24 0.64 3.74 1.61
C TRP A 24 1.93 4.36 1.11
N ASN A 25 2.16 5.64 1.29
CA ASN A 25 3.43 6.23 0.86
C ASN A 25 4.63 5.48 1.48
N SER A 26 5.84 5.80 1.05
CA SER A 26 7.04 5.08 1.50
C SER A 26 7.19 5.01 3.03
N SER A 27 6.68 6.01 3.76
CA SER A 27 6.71 6.02 5.23
C SER A 27 5.73 5.01 5.83
N GLY A 28 4.52 4.90 5.29
CA GLY A 28 3.53 3.92 5.71
C GLY A 28 4.00 2.49 5.44
N HIS A 29 4.42 2.19 4.20
CA HIS A 29 5.00 0.89 3.86
C HIS A 29 6.22 0.53 4.71
N SER A 30 7.13 1.48 4.95
CA SER A 30 8.30 1.24 5.80
C SER A 30 7.90 0.96 7.24
N THR A 31 6.84 1.60 7.75
CA THR A 31 6.35 1.37 9.11
C THR A 31 5.74 -0.03 9.24
N ILE A 32 4.92 -0.47 8.27
CA ILE A 32 4.38 -1.83 8.21
C ILE A 32 5.51 -2.86 8.23
N ALA A 33 6.48 -2.70 7.33
CA ALA A 33 7.60 -3.62 7.21
C ALA A 33 8.51 -3.61 8.44
N TYR A 34 8.68 -2.46 9.11
CA TYR A 34 9.41 -2.36 10.36
C TYR A 34 8.72 -3.13 11.48
N ILE A 35 7.39 -2.98 11.63
CA ILE A 35 6.61 -3.76 12.61
C ILE A 35 6.80 -5.25 12.34
N ALA A 36 6.75 -5.66 11.05
CA ALA A 36 6.97 -7.04 10.68
C ALA A 36 8.38 -7.52 11.05
N ASP A 37 9.42 -6.75 10.74
CA ASP A 37 10.81 -7.07 11.10
C ASP A 37 10.95 -7.35 12.62
N GLN A 38 10.27 -6.57 13.48
CA GLN A 38 10.34 -6.75 14.94
C GLN A 38 9.66 -8.05 15.40
N ASN A 39 8.73 -8.60 14.60
CA ASN A 39 7.90 -9.77 14.95
C ASN A 39 8.27 -11.04 14.18
N LEU A 40 9.39 -11.05 13.45
CA LEU A 40 9.91 -12.26 12.80
C LEU A 40 10.44 -13.27 13.83
N THR A 41 10.12 -14.55 13.60
CA THR A 41 10.80 -15.65 14.32
C THR A 41 12.30 -15.63 13.99
N PRO A 42 13.16 -16.21 14.85
CA PRO A 42 14.60 -16.29 14.56
C PRO A 42 14.90 -16.94 13.20
N LYS A 43 14.15 -17.98 12.82
CA LYS A 43 14.30 -18.65 11.54
C LYS A 43 13.91 -17.77 10.36
N ALA A 44 12.73 -17.14 10.42
CA ALA A 44 12.27 -16.22 9.37
C ALA A 44 13.23 -15.03 9.22
N ARG A 45 13.68 -14.43 10.32
CA ARG A 45 14.67 -13.36 10.33
C ARG A 45 15.97 -13.77 9.62
N LYS A 46 16.51 -14.95 9.96
CA LYS A 46 17.71 -15.50 9.32
C LYS A 46 17.50 -15.69 7.82
N MET A 47 16.36 -16.22 7.40
CA MET A 47 16.07 -16.50 5.99
C MET A 47 15.79 -15.23 5.19
N CYS A 48 15.04 -14.28 5.73
CA CYS A 48 14.87 -12.96 5.11
C CYS A 48 16.23 -12.27 4.94
N GLY A 49 17.08 -12.28 5.97
CA GLY A 49 18.43 -11.72 5.89
C GLY A 49 19.29 -12.39 4.83
N LYS A 50 19.23 -13.73 4.71
CA LYS A 50 19.96 -14.48 3.67
C LYS A 50 19.56 -14.04 2.26
N TYR A 51 18.27 -13.97 1.96
CA TYR A 51 17.80 -13.68 0.61
C TYR A 51 17.78 -12.18 0.28
N LEU A 52 17.36 -11.34 1.21
CA LEU A 52 17.18 -9.91 0.96
C LEU A 52 18.45 -9.08 1.20
N GLY A 53 19.33 -9.52 2.10
CA GLY A 53 20.55 -8.78 2.47
C GLY A 53 20.29 -7.48 3.28
N HIS A 54 19.03 -7.05 3.39
CA HIS A 54 18.59 -5.87 4.13
C HIS A 54 17.28 -6.16 4.88
N SER A 55 16.84 -5.23 5.74
CA SER A 55 15.55 -5.31 6.43
C SER A 55 14.37 -5.32 5.45
N LEU A 56 13.20 -5.81 5.91
CA LEU A 56 11.98 -5.73 5.11
C LEU A 56 11.63 -4.27 4.77
N ALA A 57 11.87 -3.35 5.72
CA ALA A 57 11.60 -1.93 5.54
C ALA A 57 12.40 -1.30 4.37
N TYR A 58 13.60 -1.80 4.07
CA TYR A 58 14.38 -1.35 2.91
C TYR A 58 13.66 -1.61 1.58
N TYR A 59 12.91 -2.70 1.49
CA TYR A 59 12.20 -3.11 0.27
C TYR A 59 10.72 -2.72 0.26
N ALA A 60 10.22 -2.10 1.30
CA ALA A 60 8.79 -1.84 1.49
C ALA A 60 8.11 -1.11 0.32
N SER A 61 8.79 -0.16 -0.33
CA SER A 61 8.29 0.55 -1.52
C SER A 61 8.94 0.06 -2.83
N TRP A 62 9.46 -1.18 -2.86
CA TRP A 62 10.16 -1.69 -4.03
C TRP A 62 9.23 -1.79 -5.25
N MET A 63 8.03 -2.33 -5.12
CA MET A 63 7.08 -2.47 -6.22
C MET A 63 6.70 -1.12 -6.83
N ASP A 64 6.41 -0.12 -6.03
CA ASP A 64 6.09 1.24 -6.49
C ASP A 64 7.20 1.87 -7.33
N ARG A 65 8.45 1.65 -6.94
CA ARG A 65 9.60 2.16 -7.70
C ARG A 65 9.76 1.45 -9.03
N TRP A 66 9.56 0.14 -9.07
CA TRP A 66 9.92 -0.67 -10.22
C TRP A 66 8.75 -0.98 -11.17
N ARG A 67 7.49 -0.79 -10.75
CA ARG A 67 6.32 -1.02 -11.62
C ARG A 67 6.29 -0.19 -12.92
N GLN A 68 7.16 0.82 -13.04
CA GLN A 68 7.30 1.59 -14.29
C GLN A 68 8.35 1.01 -15.23
N SER A 69 9.19 0.08 -14.76
CA SER A 69 10.17 -0.60 -15.61
C SER A 69 9.49 -1.62 -16.52
N MET A 70 10.08 -1.91 -17.66
CA MET A 70 9.55 -2.93 -18.58
C MET A 70 9.46 -4.31 -17.92
N GLU A 71 10.43 -4.63 -17.06
CA GLU A 71 10.53 -5.94 -16.39
C GLU A 71 9.39 -6.15 -15.38
N TYR A 72 9.02 -5.11 -14.60
CA TYR A 72 8.07 -5.24 -13.49
C TYR A 72 6.74 -4.51 -13.72
N ARG A 73 6.49 -3.93 -14.91
CA ARG A 73 5.23 -3.20 -15.15
C ARG A 73 3.98 -4.06 -14.98
N HIS A 74 4.08 -5.36 -15.18
CA HIS A 74 3.00 -6.32 -14.94
C HIS A 74 2.54 -6.33 -13.47
N THR A 75 3.41 -5.95 -12.52
CA THR A 75 3.06 -5.87 -11.09
C THR A 75 2.15 -4.69 -10.77
N SER A 76 2.00 -3.72 -11.68
CA SER A 76 1.15 -2.53 -11.47
C SER A 76 -0.29 -2.87 -11.11
N ARG A 77 -0.77 -4.06 -11.52
CA ARG A 77 -2.12 -4.53 -11.27
C ARG A 77 -2.29 -5.26 -9.93
N TRP A 78 -1.18 -5.56 -9.24
CA TRP A 78 -1.19 -6.32 -7.99
C TRP A 78 -1.43 -5.44 -6.75
N HIS A 79 -1.64 -4.14 -6.92
CA HIS A 79 -1.79 -3.18 -5.83
C HIS A 79 -3.23 -3.03 -5.32
N ALA A 80 -4.23 -3.56 -6.02
CA ALA A 80 -5.63 -3.35 -5.69
C ALA A 80 -6.47 -4.61 -5.77
N VAL A 81 -7.65 -4.57 -5.15
CA VAL A 81 -8.67 -5.62 -5.19
C VAL A 81 -10.04 -4.99 -5.45
N GLY A 82 -10.83 -5.59 -6.33
CA GLY A 82 -12.20 -5.19 -6.59
C GLY A 82 -13.21 -6.04 -5.82
N ILE A 83 -14.28 -5.41 -5.37
CA ILE A 83 -15.44 -6.07 -4.76
C ILE A 83 -16.70 -5.64 -5.50
N LYS A 84 -17.51 -6.61 -5.90
CA LYS A 84 -18.81 -6.42 -6.53
C LYS A 84 -19.79 -7.50 -6.05
N ASP A 85 -21.04 -7.11 -5.76
CA ASP A 85 -22.11 -8.03 -5.36
C ASP A 85 -21.68 -9.00 -4.23
N GLY A 86 -20.94 -8.48 -3.24
CA GLY A 86 -20.45 -9.28 -2.12
C GLY A 86 -19.39 -10.33 -2.49
N LYS A 87 -18.68 -10.17 -3.62
CA LYS A 87 -17.62 -11.07 -4.07
C LYS A 87 -16.38 -10.28 -4.46
N ILE A 88 -15.22 -10.89 -4.27
CA ILE A 88 -13.97 -10.40 -4.85
C ILE A 88 -14.03 -10.69 -6.36
N VAL A 89 -13.99 -9.63 -7.16
CA VAL A 89 -14.15 -9.69 -8.61
C VAL A 89 -13.08 -8.85 -9.30
N SER A 90 -13.13 -8.77 -10.63
CA SER A 90 -12.30 -7.83 -11.38
C SER A 90 -12.46 -6.42 -10.80
N GLY A 91 -11.35 -5.80 -10.44
CA GLY A 91 -11.31 -4.43 -9.93
C GLY A 91 -10.96 -3.45 -11.04
N HIS A 92 -11.37 -2.21 -10.81
CA HIS A 92 -11.00 -1.12 -11.68
C HIS A 92 -9.93 -0.28 -10.98
N MET A 93 -8.70 -0.25 -11.47
CA MET A 93 -7.75 0.74 -11.01
C MET A 93 -8.19 2.11 -11.50
N ALA A 94 -8.47 3.04 -10.59
CA ALA A 94 -8.63 4.45 -10.91
C ALA A 94 -7.24 5.03 -11.23
N GLY A 95 -6.82 4.86 -12.44
CA GLY A 95 -5.59 5.41 -13.00
C GLY A 95 -5.76 5.36 -14.50
N ALA A 96 -6.34 6.40 -15.10
CA ALA A 96 -6.37 6.52 -16.53
C ALA A 96 -4.94 6.49 -17.06
N THR A 97 -4.57 5.42 -17.72
CA THR A 97 -3.52 5.52 -18.72
C THR A 97 -4.06 6.34 -19.89
N SER A 98 -3.19 6.97 -20.67
CA SER A 98 -3.57 7.65 -21.92
C SER A 98 -4.33 6.74 -22.93
N GLU A 99 -4.41 5.45 -22.63
CA GLU A 99 -5.04 4.41 -23.46
C GLU A 99 -6.41 3.95 -22.94
N GLY A 100 -6.93 4.59 -21.86
CA GLY A 100 -8.21 4.25 -21.27
C GLY A 100 -8.12 3.29 -20.08
N TYR A 101 -9.28 3.02 -19.54
CA TYR A 101 -9.49 2.25 -18.33
C TYR A 101 -9.45 0.73 -18.61
N VAL A 102 -8.53 0.00 -17.98
CA VAL A 102 -8.42 -1.45 -18.14
C VAL A 102 -8.87 -2.12 -16.83
N PRO A 103 -9.95 -2.91 -16.84
CA PRO A 103 -10.36 -3.69 -15.68
C PRO A 103 -9.27 -4.68 -15.26
N LEU A 104 -9.08 -4.88 -13.94
CA LEU A 104 -8.27 -5.97 -13.44
C LEU A 104 -9.04 -7.30 -13.59
N THR A 105 -8.37 -8.33 -14.06
CA THR A 105 -8.91 -9.69 -13.93
C THR A 105 -8.71 -10.17 -12.47
N ILE A 106 -9.44 -11.21 -12.08
CA ILE A 106 -9.32 -11.77 -10.72
C ILE A 106 -7.91 -12.32 -10.47
N GLU A 107 -7.25 -12.84 -11.50
CA GLU A 107 -5.89 -13.39 -11.44
C GLU A 107 -4.83 -12.29 -11.25
N GLU A 108 -5.15 -11.06 -11.63
CA GLU A 108 -4.24 -9.92 -11.55
C GLU A 108 -4.39 -9.12 -10.26
N GLN A 109 -5.33 -9.45 -9.40
CA GLN A 109 -5.55 -8.73 -8.15
C GLN A 109 -4.51 -9.08 -7.09
N GLY A 110 -4.21 -8.10 -6.23
CA GLY A 110 -3.19 -8.23 -5.21
C GLY A 110 -3.38 -9.42 -4.29
N ILE A 111 -4.63 -9.69 -3.86
CA ILE A 111 -4.92 -10.81 -2.96
C ILE A 111 -4.67 -12.17 -3.61
N THR A 112 -5.06 -12.35 -4.87
CA THR A 112 -4.80 -13.58 -5.63
C THR A 112 -3.30 -13.79 -5.80
N ARG A 113 -2.58 -12.71 -6.14
CA ARG A 113 -1.11 -12.76 -6.27
C ARG A 113 -0.43 -13.05 -4.95
N LEU A 114 -0.86 -12.44 -3.87
CA LEU A 114 -0.32 -12.73 -2.54
C LEU A 114 -0.40 -14.23 -2.22
N ASN A 115 -1.57 -14.83 -2.41
CA ASN A 115 -1.77 -16.25 -2.15
C ASN A 115 -0.88 -17.14 -3.03
N GLN A 116 -0.75 -16.82 -4.33
CA GLN A 116 0.13 -17.53 -5.25
C GLN A 116 1.61 -17.43 -4.85
N LEU A 117 2.08 -16.23 -4.50
CA LEU A 117 3.46 -15.99 -4.09
C LEU A 117 3.80 -16.73 -2.79
N VAL A 118 2.88 -16.72 -1.82
CA VAL A 118 3.04 -17.46 -0.55
C VAL A 118 3.11 -18.95 -0.82
N GLU A 119 2.23 -19.48 -1.69
CA GLU A 119 2.24 -20.92 -2.04
C GLU A 119 3.54 -21.32 -2.74
N GLN A 120 4.03 -20.53 -3.69
CA GLN A 120 5.31 -20.75 -4.36
C GLN A 120 6.46 -20.80 -3.35
N LEU A 121 6.49 -19.86 -2.41
CA LEU A 121 7.55 -19.77 -1.42
C LEU A 121 7.54 -20.89 -0.37
N LYS A 122 6.47 -21.69 -0.23
CA LYS A 122 6.54 -22.93 0.55
C LYS A 122 7.61 -23.88 0.01
N ASN A 123 7.91 -23.80 -1.27
CA ASN A 123 8.92 -24.59 -1.97
C ASN A 123 10.19 -23.78 -2.29
N TYR A 124 10.49 -22.73 -1.53
CA TYR A 124 11.60 -21.79 -1.81
C TYR A 124 12.96 -22.47 -2.04
N LYS A 125 13.21 -23.63 -1.42
CA LYS A 125 14.46 -24.40 -1.60
C LYS A 125 14.64 -24.97 -3.01
N LYS A 126 13.55 -25.07 -3.80
CA LYS A 126 13.56 -25.53 -5.20
C LYS A 126 13.54 -24.38 -6.20
N MET A 127 13.46 -23.14 -5.73
CA MET A 127 13.45 -21.93 -6.55
C MET A 127 14.87 -21.38 -6.71
N THR A 128 15.08 -20.56 -7.73
CA THR A 128 16.30 -19.74 -7.82
C THR A 128 16.27 -18.64 -6.75
N ASP A 129 17.43 -18.26 -6.23
CA ASP A 129 17.53 -17.21 -5.20
C ASP A 129 16.91 -15.89 -5.69
N SER A 130 17.07 -15.55 -6.98
CA SER A 130 16.46 -14.36 -7.59
C SER A 130 14.94 -14.39 -7.56
N ALA A 131 14.33 -15.53 -7.86
CA ALA A 131 12.87 -15.70 -7.78
C ALA A 131 12.36 -15.57 -6.35
N VAL A 132 13.06 -16.16 -5.37
CA VAL A 132 12.74 -16.01 -3.94
C VAL A 132 12.80 -14.53 -3.54
N VAL A 133 13.86 -13.82 -3.92
CA VAL A 133 14.05 -12.38 -3.60
C VAL A 133 12.91 -11.53 -4.17
N VAL A 134 12.54 -11.73 -5.43
CA VAL A 134 11.45 -10.96 -6.07
C VAL A 134 10.12 -11.25 -5.38
N ASN A 135 9.81 -12.53 -5.13
CA ASN A 135 8.56 -12.91 -4.47
C ASN A 135 8.44 -12.32 -3.05
N LEU A 136 9.53 -12.33 -2.28
CA LEU A 136 9.56 -11.71 -0.95
C LEU A 136 9.31 -10.20 -1.03
N LYS A 137 9.95 -9.49 -1.96
CA LYS A 137 9.74 -8.06 -2.17
C LYS A 137 8.29 -7.73 -2.53
N CYS A 138 7.67 -8.54 -3.39
CA CYS A 138 6.27 -8.38 -3.74
C CYS A 138 5.36 -8.60 -2.52
N ILE A 139 5.57 -9.66 -1.74
CA ILE A 139 4.76 -9.92 -0.53
C ILE A 139 4.85 -8.78 0.47
N ILE A 140 6.06 -8.26 0.73
CA ILE A 140 6.28 -7.13 1.64
C ILE A 140 5.39 -5.93 1.26
N HIS A 141 5.27 -5.65 -0.01
CA HIS A 141 4.49 -4.53 -0.52
C HIS A 141 2.98 -4.81 -0.56
N ILE A 142 2.59 -5.94 -1.16
CA ILE A 142 1.17 -6.31 -1.37
C ILE A 142 0.43 -6.40 -0.03
N VAL A 143 1.05 -6.96 1.01
CA VAL A 143 0.40 -7.01 2.34
C VAL A 143 0.08 -5.60 2.84
N GLY A 144 0.95 -4.62 2.61
CA GLY A 144 0.67 -3.22 2.93
C GLY A 144 -0.55 -2.69 2.17
N ASP A 145 -0.59 -2.92 0.86
CA ASP A 145 -1.68 -2.48 -0.02
C ASP A 145 -3.03 -3.09 0.36
N MET A 146 -3.03 -4.38 0.71
CA MET A 146 -4.25 -5.08 1.13
C MET A 146 -4.80 -4.59 2.49
N HIS A 147 -4.10 -3.69 3.16
CA HIS A 147 -4.55 -2.99 4.37
C HIS A 147 -4.69 -1.48 4.15
N CYS A 148 -4.63 -1.03 2.90
CA CYS A 148 -4.87 0.38 2.56
C CYS A 148 -6.31 0.54 2.04
N PRO A 149 -7.18 1.30 2.73
CA PRO A 149 -8.60 1.41 2.35
C PRO A 149 -8.82 1.84 0.91
N CYS A 150 -7.97 2.70 0.36
CA CYS A 150 -8.08 3.17 -1.01
C CYS A 150 -7.72 2.12 -2.08
N HIS A 151 -7.22 0.95 -1.70
CA HIS A 151 -6.88 -0.15 -2.60
C HIS A 151 -7.96 -1.25 -2.67
N THR A 152 -9.03 -1.10 -1.90
CA THR A 152 -10.24 -1.91 -2.04
C THR A 152 -11.27 -1.13 -2.84
N LEU A 153 -11.57 -1.61 -4.05
CA LEU A 153 -12.40 -0.91 -5.02
C LEU A 153 -13.80 -1.53 -5.04
N PHE A 154 -14.80 -0.73 -4.69
CA PHE A 154 -16.20 -1.17 -4.73
C PHE A 154 -16.89 -0.75 -6.01
N ASP A 155 -17.77 -1.63 -6.52
CA ASP A 155 -18.68 -1.25 -7.59
C ASP A 155 -19.62 -0.13 -7.13
N GLY A 156 -19.70 0.93 -7.92
CA GLY A 156 -20.50 2.11 -7.60
C GLY A 156 -19.90 3.08 -6.58
N GLN A 157 -18.85 2.74 -5.87
CA GLN A 157 -18.12 3.68 -5.00
C GLN A 157 -16.87 4.19 -5.71
N LYS A 158 -16.97 5.40 -6.22
CA LYS A 158 -15.84 6.06 -6.88
C LYS A 158 -14.88 6.63 -5.85
N GLN A 159 -13.60 6.52 -6.13
CA GLN A 159 -12.60 7.41 -5.54
C GLN A 159 -13.06 8.85 -5.75
N PHE A 160 -13.29 9.60 -4.70
CA PHE A 160 -13.81 10.97 -4.81
C PHE A 160 -12.69 12.01 -4.73
N GLY A 161 -12.90 13.12 -5.44
CA GLY A 161 -12.05 14.31 -5.32
C GLY A 161 -12.29 14.98 -3.97
N MET A 162 -11.27 15.56 -3.39
CA MET A 162 -11.34 16.34 -2.16
C MET A 162 -10.37 17.53 -2.22
N SER A 163 -10.45 18.43 -1.25
CA SER A 163 -9.52 19.53 -1.10
C SER A 163 -8.70 19.37 0.18
N ILE A 164 -7.43 19.77 0.09
CA ILE A 164 -6.52 19.82 1.25
C ILE A 164 -5.74 21.13 1.20
N LYS A 165 -6.00 22.03 2.14
CA LYS A 165 -5.41 23.39 2.16
C LYS A 165 -5.68 24.14 0.86
N GLY A 166 -6.92 24.09 0.37
CA GLY A 166 -7.33 24.72 -0.87
C GLY A 166 -6.76 24.09 -2.14
N LYS A 167 -6.01 23.00 -2.05
CA LYS A 167 -5.45 22.29 -3.21
C LYS A 167 -6.29 21.07 -3.53
N LYS A 168 -6.60 20.90 -4.84
CA LYS A 168 -7.25 19.67 -5.32
C LYS A 168 -6.42 18.43 -4.97
N SER A 169 -7.08 17.43 -4.43
CA SER A 169 -6.57 16.12 -4.10
C SER A 169 -7.65 15.08 -4.37
N ASP A 170 -7.43 13.85 -4.00
CA ASP A 170 -8.39 12.77 -4.04
C ASP A 170 -8.25 11.87 -2.80
N PHE A 171 -9.24 11.01 -2.59
CA PHE A 171 -9.28 10.08 -1.47
C PHE A 171 -8.05 9.17 -1.45
N HIS A 172 -7.61 8.67 -2.59
CA HIS A 172 -6.44 7.82 -2.71
C HIS A 172 -5.18 8.53 -2.18
N THR A 173 -4.86 9.69 -2.75
CA THR A 173 -3.71 10.52 -2.30
C THR A 173 -3.82 10.90 -0.82
N TYR A 174 -5.04 11.12 -0.33
CA TYR A 174 -5.27 11.43 1.08
C TYR A 174 -4.88 10.27 1.98
N ILE A 175 -5.37 9.06 1.71
CA ILE A 175 -5.09 7.86 2.52
C ILE A 175 -3.63 7.43 2.37
N ASP A 176 -3.06 7.43 1.19
CA ASP A 176 -1.66 7.09 0.97
C ASP A 176 -0.71 7.94 1.80
N GLY A 177 -1.01 9.23 1.91
CA GLY A 177 -0.25 10.18 2.71
C GLY A 177 -0.58 10.19 4.20
N ALA A 178 -1.50 9.34 4.68
CA ALA A 178 -2.08 9.44 6.02
C ALA A 178 -1.04 9.30 7.14
N PHE A 179 -0.07 8.38 7.01
CA PHE A 179 1.00 8.27 8.01
C PHE A 179 1.68 9.62 8.27
N ASN A 180 2.19 10.25 7.23
CA ASN A 180 2.90 11.54 7.38
C ASN A 180 1.95 12.67 7.80
N ARG A 181 0.69 12.61 7.38
CA ARG A 181 -0.33 13.59 7.77
C ARG A 181 -0.59 13.59 9.27
N PHE A 182 -0.72 12.41 9.86
CA PHE A 182 -1.08 12.26 11.27
C PHE A 182 0.13 12.20 12.20
N HIS A 183 1.28 11.76 11.71
CA HIS A 183 2.47 11.54 12.52
C HIS A 183 3.67 12.42 12.13
N GLY A 184 3.53 13.22 11.06
CA GLY A 184 4.59 14.13 10.63
C GLY A 184 5.87 13.37 10.24
N LYS A 185 6.96 13.71 10.92
CA LYS A 185 8.28 13.08 10.70
C LYS A 185 8.56 11.93 11.69
N MET A 186 7.53 11.31 12.25
CA MET A 186 7.72 10.16 13.14
C MET A 186 8.41 9.02 12.39
N THR A 187 9.41 8.42 13.02
CA THR A 187 10.08 7.24 12.47
C THR A 187 9.28 5.97 12.75
N SER A 188 9.46 4.93 11.93
CA SER A 188 8.81 3.63 12.11
C SER A 188 9.11 3.01 13.49
N ASP A 189 10.34 3.19 14.00
CA ASP A 189 10.72 2.75 15.34
C ASP A 189 9.88 3.43 16.43
N LYS A 190 9.77 4.77 16.38
CA LYS A 190 8.97 5.52 17.33
C LYS A 190 7.49 5.15 17.25
N PHE A 191 6.96 4.93 16.04
CA PHE A 191 5.59 4.48 15.85
C PHE A 191 5.38 3.11 16.50
N ASN A 192 6.23 2.14 16.17
CA ASN A 192 6.17 0.79 16.73
C ASN A 192 6.24 0.82 18.26
N HIS A 193 7.20 1.56 18.83
CA HIS A 193 7.34 1.68 20.27
C HIS A 193 6.11 2.32 20.93
N LYS A 194 5.45 3.27 20.30
CA LYS A 194 4.31 3.99 20.88
C LYS A 194 2.98 3.24 20.72
N TYR A 195 2.73 2.64 19.58
CA TYR A 195 1.40 2.16 19.17
C TYR A 195 1.26 0.63 19.10
N CYS A 196 2.34 -0.12 18.87
CA CYS A 196 2.27 -1.58 18.79
C CYS A 196 2.31 -2.21 20.20
N ARG A 197 1.13 -2.34 20.82
CA ARG A 197 0.97 -2.79 22.22
C ARG A 197 0.08 -4.03 22.34
N LEU A 198 -0.11 -4.78 21.25
CA LEU A 198 -0.95 -5.97 21.25
C LEU A 198 -0.34 -7.08 22.10
N THR A 199 -1.17 -7.74 22.87
CA THR A 199 -0.83 -8.96 23.59
C THR A 199 -0.63 -10.14 22.64
N LYS A 200 0.03 -11.19 23.08
CA LYS A 200 0.18 -12.43 22.28
C LYS A 200 -1.16 -13.01 21.84
N LYS A 201 -2.20 -12.90 22.68
CA LYS A 201 -3.56 -13.36 22.37
C LYS A 201 -4.14 -12.53 21.20
N GLU A 202 -4.11 -11.23 21.30
CA GLU A 202 -4.61 -10.33 20.25
C GLU A 202 -3.87 -10.50 18.94
N ILE A 203 -2.54 -10.65 18.97
CA ILE A 203 -1.74 -10.94 17.76
C ILE A 203 -2.18 -12.27 17.13
N LYS A 204 -2.43 -13.31 17.94
CA LYS A 204 -2.88 -14.60 17.44
C LYS A 204 -4.26 -14.49 16.77
N GLU A 205 -5.20 -13.78 17.40
CA GLU A 205 -6.54 -13.55 16.86
C GLU A 205 -6.47 -12.72 15.58
N LEU A 206 -5.71 -11.64 15.56
CA LEU A 206 -5.46 -10.80 14.40
C LEU A 206 -4.90 -11.59 13.20
N CYS A 207 -3.95 -12.48 13.46
CA CYS A 207 -3.30 -13.29 12.43
C CYS A 207 -4.09 -14.53 12.02
N ALA A 208 -5.20 -14.83 12.69
CA ALA A 208 -6.11 -15.92 12.31
C ALA A 208 -7.04 -15.56 11.14
N VAL A 209 -7.22 -14.25 10.89
CA VAL A 209 -8.01 -13.77 9.76
C VAL A 209 -7.28 -14.08 8.44
N SER A 210 -8.00 -14.69 7.49
CA SER A 210 -7.43 -15.04 6.18
C SER A 210 -7.12 -13.80 5.33
N PRO A 211 -6.27 -13.89 4.32
CA PRO A 211 -6.03 -12.79 3.40
C PRO A 211 -7.30 -12.25 2.72
N GLU A 212 -8.26 -13.09 2.37
CA GLU A 212 -9.58 -12.66 1.87
C GLU A 212 -10.36 -11.89 2.94
N GLY A 213 -10.26 -12.32 4.21
CA GLY A 213 -10.85 -11.61 5.34
C GLY A 213 -10.28 -10.20 5.52
N TRP A 214 -8.99 -9.99 5.22
CA TRP A 214 -8.39 -8.63 5.26
C TRP A 214 -9.07 -7.69 4.27
N ILE A 215 -9.46 -8.21 3.09
CA ILE A 215 -10.14 -7.40 2.07
C ILE A 215 -11.51 -6.96 2.56
N TRP A 216 -12.25 -7.83 3.27
CA TRP A 216 -13.54 -7.46 3.85
C TRP A 216 -13.40 -6.45 4.98
N GLU A 217 -12.43 -6.63 5.89
CA GLU A 217 -12.11 -5.63 6.92
C GLU A 217 -11.74 -4.28 6.28
N ASN A 218 -10.93 -4.31 5.22
CA ASN A 218 -10.51 -3.12 4.51
C ASN A 218 -11.68 -2.44 3.79
N ALA A 219 -12.62 -3.24 3.28
CA ALA A 219 -13.86 -2.78 2.69
C ALA A 219 -14.74 -2.01 3.68
N ASP A 220 -14.93 -2.54 4.88
CA ASP A 220 -15.69 -1.87 5.93
C ASP A 220 -14.98 -0.57 6.36
N THR A 221 -13.66 -0.62 6.49
CA THR A 221 -12.82 0.55 6.78
C THR A 221 -12.96 1.63 5.69
N PHE A 222 -13.00 1.24 4.41
CA PHE A 222 -13.23 2.20 3.32
C PHE A 222 -14.59 2.89 3.46
N ARG A 223 -15.66 2.14 3.76
CA ARG A 223 -17.01 2.72 3.97
C ARG A 223 -17.02 3.69 5.14
N GLU A 224 -16.36 3.35 6.25
CA GLU A 224 -16.22 4.26 7.38
C GLU A 224 -15.47 5.53 6.98
N CYS A 225 -14.32 5.43 6.31
CA CYS A 225 -13.59 6.59 5.80
C CYS A 225 -14.46 7.45 4.88
N TYR A 226 -15.27 6.84 4.03
CA TYR A 226 -16.17 7.56 3.12
C TYR A 226 -17.22 8.38 3.88
N THR A 227 -17.70 7.91 5.02
CA THR A 227 -18.66 8.65 5.85
C THR A 227 -18.01 9.76 6.68
N LEU A 228 -16.74 9.62 7.05
CA LEU A 228 -15.98 10.60 7.83
C LEU A 228 -15.50 11.79 6.99
N LEU A 229 -15.29 11.56 5.70
CA LEU A 229 -14.78 12.55 4.76
C LEU A 229 -15.94 13.12 3.94
N ASP A 230 -16.06 14.45 3.92
CA ASP A 230 -17.05 15.17 3.11
C ASP A 230 -16.35 15.73 1.85
N PRO A 231 -16.66 15.20 0.65
CA PRO A 231 -16.01 15.65 -0.58
C PRO A 231 -16.24 17.14 -0.91
N SER A 232 -17.27 17.76 -0.34
CA SER A 232 -17.61 19.16 -0.55
C SER A 232 -16.78 20.12 0.32
N LYS A 233 -16.06 19.59 1.31
CA LYS A 233 -15.27 20.39 2.27
C LYS A 233 -13.77 20.22 2.07
N ASP A 234 -13.01 21.25 2.46
CA ASP A 234 -11.57 21.05 2.68
C ASP A 234 -11.35 20.14 3.89
N TYR A 235 -10.31 19.31 3.83
CA TYR A 235 -9.97 18.44 4.95
C TYR A 235 -9.83 19.20 6.28
N HIS A 236 -9.31 20.44 6.22
CA HIS A 236 -9.12 21.26 7.43
C HIS A 236 -10.43 21.74 8.05
N ASP A 237 -11.51 21.76 7.26
CA ASP A 237 -12.85 22.18 7.71
C ASP A 237 -13.69 20.99 8.23
N LEU A 238 -13.16 19.78 8.18
CA LEU A 238 -13.81 18.63 8.77
C LEU A 238 -13.81 18.70 10.31
N PRO A 239 -14.83 18.14 10.96
CA PRO A 239 -14.86 18.04 12.42
C PRO A 239 -13.59 17.36 12.99
N GLU A 240 -13.06 17.86 14.08
CA GLU A 240 -11.85 17.29 14.70
C GLU A 240 -12.03 15.82 15.10
N GLN A 241 -13.23 15.42 15.53
CA GLN A 241 -13.55 14.04 15.81
C GLN A 241 -13.40 13.12 14.58
N ASN A 242 -13.75 13.60 13.38
CA ASN A 242 -13.58 12.84 12.14
C ASN A 242 -12.09 12.69 11.80
N LYS A 243 -11.31 13.76 11.98
CA LYS A 243 -9.85 13.73 11.78
C LYS A 243 -9.18 12.77 12.76
N LEU A 244 -9.61 12.79 14.02
CA LEU A 244 -9.10 11.88 15.05
C LEU A 244 -9.41 10.42 14.68
N ARG A 245 -10.66 10.13 14.29
CA ARG A 245 -11.05 8.77 13.87
C ARG A 245 -10.30 8.30 12.62
N MET A 246 -10.08 9.18 11.65
CA MET A 246 -9.24 8.88 10.47
C MET A 246 -7.80 8.51 10.87
N LYS A 247 -7.25 9.19 11.89
CA LYS A 247 -5.94 8.85 12.44
C LYS A 247 -5.94 7.46 13.09
N GLU A 248 -6.94 7.16 13.92
CA GLU A 248 -7.08 5.85 14.58
C GLU A 248 -7.18 4.73 13.54
N ILE A 249 -8.02 4.90 12.51
CA ILE A 249 -8.14 3.95 11.39
C ILE A 249 -6.78 3.73 10.74
N THR A 250 -6.03 4.80 10.47
CA THR A 250 -4.70 4.69 9.87
C THR A 250 -3.77 3.87 10.75
N ASP A 251 -3.73 4.15 12.04
CA ASP A 251 -2.89 3.44 13.01
C ASP A 251 -3.27 1.95 13.09
N GLU A 252 -4.56 1.65 13.18
CA GLU A 252 -5.08 0.28 13.20
C GLU A 252 -4.67 -0.50 11.95
N MET A 253 -4.81 0.07 10.75
CA MET A 253 -4.46 -0.58 9.49
C MET A 253 -2.96 -0.85 9.38
N LEU A 254 -2.12 0.09 9.77
CA LEU A 254 -0.67 -0.07 9.77
C LEU A 254 -0.21 -1.18 10.74
N ILE A 255 -0.81 -1.22 11.93
CA ILE A 255 -0.51 -2.23 12.95
C ILE A 255 -0.95 -3.62 12.47
N LYS A 256 -2.19 -3.75 11.98
CA LYS A 256 -2.72 -5.00 11.43
C LYS A 256 -1.81 -5.52 10.31
N ALA A 257 -1.48 -4.68 9.34
CA ALA A 257 -0.61 -5.03 8.22
C ALA A 257 0.76 -5.52 8.69
N GLY A 258 1.38 -4.85 9.65
CA GLY A 258 2.70 -5.21 10.17
C GLY A 258 2.74 -6.59 10.82
N TYR A 259 1.80 -6.88 11.73
CA TYR A 259 1.73 -8.20 12.38
C TYR A 259 1.37 -9.32 11.39
N ARG A 260 0.45 -9.05 10.44
CA ARG A 260 0.06 -10.01 9.41
C ARG A 260 1.20 -10.29 8.43
N LEU A 261 1.97 -9.27 8.04
CA LEU A 261 3.18 -9.46 7.24
C LEU A 261 4.20 -10.35 7.98
N ALA A 262 4.44 -10.10 9.27
CA ALA A 262 5.30 -10.96 10.08
C ALA A 262 4.82 -12.40 10.09
N ASN A 263 3.50 -12.61 10.28
CA ASN A 263 2.90 -13.95 10.28
C ASN A 263 3.09 -14.67 8.93
N VAL A 264 2.88 -13.98 7.82
CA VAL A 264 3.11 -14.53 6.47
C VAL A 264 4.56 -14.98 6.31
N MET A 265 5.53 -14.11 6.65
CA MET A 265 6.96 -14.44 6.56
C MET A 265 7.33 -15.60 7.49
N ASN A 266 6.79 -15.63 8.70
CA ASN A 266 7.01 -16.69 9.66
C ASN A 266 6.44 -18.04 9.17
N GLN A 267 5.34 -18.03 8.44
CA GLN A 267 4.76 -19.25 7.85
C GLN A 267 5.55 -19.76 6.64
N ILE A 268 6.08 -18.87 5.79
CA ILE A 268 6.94 -19.24 4.66
C ILE A 268 8.21 -19.95 5.12
N PHE A 269 8.79 -19.49 6.21
CA PHE A 269 10.07 -20.00 6.71
C PHE A 269 9.94 -20.86 7.98
N LYS A 270 8.86 -21.61 8.08
CA LYS A 270 8.70 -22.61 9.18
C LYS A 270 9.78 -23.67 9.20
#